data_69ba753438153d3b96b96389709ef9f3
#
_entry.id   69ba753438153d3b96b96389709ef9f3
#
_cell.length_a   1.000
_cell.length_b   1.000
_cell.length_c   1.000
_cell.angle_alpha   90.00
_cell.angle_beta   90.00
_cell.angle_gamma   90.00
#
_symmetry.space_group_name_H-M   'P 1'
#
loop_
_entity.id
_entity.type
_entity.pdbx_description
1 polymer ?
#
loop_
_entity_poly.entity_id
_entity_poly.type
_entity_poly.pdbx_seq_one_letter_code
_entity_poly.pdbx_strand_id
1 'polypeptide(L)'
;MPTYSWSGRDTGGSSVAGTLDSSSPDMAAATLAGRGITPLKIEPALEKATESKRWFGGSANLSSTELQLFSRQLQALLRAGLPIMRALGAMQESATRPTVGRVLGELCSSLDQGRELSTAMARHPKDFPPLFVALVRVGEQTGRLDEILKRLAGWLEFEMKTRERVRTALRYPSFVMIAMAVALIVVNVFVIPRFSAVYKSMKVDLPPMTQILIGMSDFIVNFWPLVLAGCALALW
;
A
#
# COMPACT_ATOMS: atom_id res chain seq x y z
N MET A 1 36.55 -0.35 4.77
CA MET A 1 36.98 -1.73 5.13
C MET A 1 35.82 -2.65 4.84
N PRO A 2 36.01 -3.84 4.27
CA PRO A 2 34.90 -4.73 4.02
C PRO A 2 34.28 -5.23 5.33
N THR A 3 32.95 -5.21 5.41
CA THR A 3 32.18 -5.71 6.55
C THR A 3 31.83 -7.19 6.33
N TYR A 4 32.02 -8.03 7.32
CA TYR A 4 31.71 -9.46 7.30
C TYR A 4 30.52 -9.75 8.22
N SER A 5 29.54 -10.51 7.72
CA SER A 5 28.46 -11.10 8.53
C SER A 5 28.91 -12.48 9.04
N TRP A 6 28.77 -12.72 10.31
CA TRP A 6 29.19 -13.97 10.95
C TRP A 6 28.09 -14.60 11.79
N SER A 7 28.08 -15.89 11.87
CA SER A 7 27.29 -16.66 12.83
C SER A 7 28.18 -17.68 13.52
N GLY A 8 28.03 -17.85 14.84
CA GLY A 8 28.88 -18.73 15.64
C GLY A 8 28.20 -19.17 16.93
N ARG A 9 28.94 -19.89 17.78
CA ARG A 9 28.52 -20.26 19.11
C ARG A 9 29.46 -19.66 20.14
N ASP A 10 28.89 -19.16 21.23
CA ASP A 10 29.61 -18.71 22.40
C ASP A 10 30.07 -19.91 23.24
N THR A 11 30.99 -19.68 24.15
CA THR A 11 31.50 -20.69 25.13
C THR A 11 30.40 -21.40 25.93
N GLY A 12 29.20 -20.79 26.04
CA GLY A 12 27.99 -21.39 26.62
C GLY A 12 27.15 -22.23 25.67
N GLY A 13 27.56 -22.39 24.39
CA GLY A 13 26.82 -23.15 23.37
C GLY A 13 25.66 -22.42 22.70
N SER A 14 25.37 -21.17 23.10
CA SER A 14 24.30 -20.34 22.52
C SER A 14 24.70 -19.86 21.13
N SER A 15 23.74 -19.83 20.20
CA SER A 15 23.95 -19.30 18.85
C SER A 15 23.96 -17.76 18.87
N VAL A 16 25.06 -17.18 18.41
CA VAL A 16 25.27 -15.73 18.32
C VAL A 16 25.59 -15.37 16.88
N ALA A 17 25.05 -14.24 16.40
CA ALA A 17 25.33 -13.72 15.07
C ALA A 17 25.53 -12.20 15.12
N GLY A 18 26.34 -11.66 14.21
CA GLY A 18 26.63 -10.24 14.15
C GLY A 18 27.39 -9.84 12.89
N THR A 19 27.82 -8.58 12.85
CA THR A 19 28.68 -8.06 11.79
C THR A 19 30.00 -7.56 12.38
N LEU A 20 31.09 -7.71 11.62
CA LEU A 20 32.42 -7.27 12.02
C LEU A 20 33.14 -6.69 10.79
N ASP A 21 33.77 -5.54 10.99
CA ASP A 21 34.64 -4.93 9.99
C ASP A 21 36.02 -5.54 10.08
N SER A 22 36.52 -6.13 8.99
CA SER A 22 37.82 -6.78 8.94
C SER A 22 38.42 -6.67 7.53
N SER A 23 39.74 -6.73 7.44
CA SER A 23 40.46 -6.71 6.17
C SER A 23 40.40 -8.03 5.41
N SER A 24 40.15 -9.16 6.10
CA SER A 24 40.01 -10.49 5.50
C SER A 24 39.13 -11.40 6.36
N PRO A 25 38.54 -12.49 5.80
CA PRO A 25 37.71 -13.42 6.55
C PRO A 25 38.50 -14.14 7.66
N ASP A 26 39.80 -14.40 7.44
CA ASP A 26 40.66 -15.05 8.43
C ASP A 26 40.94 -14.15 9.64
N MET A 27 41.12 -12.86 9.44
CA MET A 27 41.26 -11.87 10.51
C MET A 27 39.94 -11.70 11.29
N ALA A 28 38.81 -11.78 10.61
CA ALA A 28 37.49 -11.79 11.28
C ALA A 28 37.34 -13.03 12.17
N ALA A 29 37.73 -14.20 11.68
CA ALA A 29 37.70 -15.45 12.46
C ALA A 29 38.62 -15.37 13.69
N ALA A 30 39.85 -14.87 13.55
CA ALA A 30 40.78 -14.71 14.66
C ALA A 30 40.25 -13.74 15.74
N THR A 31 39.64 -12.65 15.31
CA THR A 31 39.04 -11.67 16.23
C THR A 31 37.85 -12.25 17.02
N LEU A 32 37.02 -13.06 16.38
CA LEU A 32 35.88 -13.73 17.01
C LEU A 32 36.35 -14.84 17.96
N ALA A 33 37.36 -15.61 17.57
CA ALA A 33 37.97 -16.63 18.44
C ALA A 33 38.59 -15.99 19.70
N GLY A 34 39.22 -14.82 19.58
CA GLY A 34 39.73 -14.05 20.73
C GLY A 34 38.63 -13.53 21.69
N ARG A 35 37.38 -13.46 21.22
CA ARG A 35 36.19 -13.12 22.04
C ARG A 35 35.46 -14.34 22.59
N GLY A 36 36.02 -15.54 22.42
CA GLY A 36 35.40 -16.78 22.91
C GLY A 36 34.22 -17.27 22.01
N ILE A 37 34.12 -16.78 20.80
CA ILE A 37 33.05 -17.16 19.86
C ILE A 37 33.67 -18.06 18.80
N THR A 38 33.15 -19.28 18.66
CA THR A 38 33.54 -20.21 17.57
C THR A 38 32.70 -19.87 16.33
N PRO A 39 33.30 -19.26 15.28
CA PRO A 39 32.54 -18.92 14.10
C PRO A 39 32.21 -20.20 13.30
N LEU A 40 30.95 -20.35 12.92
CA LEU A 40 30.46 -21.45 12.06
C LEU A 40 30.37 -21.01 10.60
N LYS A 41 30.10 -19.73 10.35
CA LYS A 41 29.94 -19.18 9.02
C LYS A 41 30.39 -17.71 9.02
N ILE A 42 31.28 -17.35 8.08
CA ILE A 42 31.72 -15.99 7.83
C ILE A 42 31.52 -15.75 6.33
N GLU A 43 30.68 -14.77 5.99
CA GLU A 43 30.46 -14.36 4.60
C GLU A 43 30.75 -12.85 4.49
N PRO A 44 31.34 -12.40 3.37
CA PRO A 44 31.42 -10.96 3.15
C PRO A 44 29.99 -10.43 3.18
N ALA A 45 29.73 -9.47 4.03
CA ALA A 45 28.51 -8.69 3.97
C ALA A 45 28.63 -7.87 2.67
N LEU A 46 28.32 -8.50 1.53
CA LEU A 46 27.80 -7.75 0.41
C LEU A 46 26.75 -6.85 1.03
N GLU A 47 26.80 -5.55 0.80
CA GLU A 47 25.71 -4.64 1.14
C GLU A 47 24.41 -5.26 0.64
N LYS A 48 23.85 -6.18 1.40
CA LYS A 48 22.45 -6.40 1.44
C LYS A 48 21.91 -5.11 2.03
N ALA A 49 21.78 -4.10 1.14
CA ALA A 49 20.80 -3.08 1.34
C ALA A 49 19.63 -3.83 1.94
N THR A 50 19.33 -3.51 3.15
CA THR A 50 18.35 -4.14 4.04
C THR A 50 17.10 -4.50 3.25
N GLU A 51 17.08 -5.69 2.60
CA GLU A 51 15.86 -6.35 2.16
C GLU A 51 15.13 -6.89 3.40
N SER A 52 14.99 -5.98 4.38
CA SER A 52 14.10 -6.15 5.49
C SER A 52 12.68 -6.20 4.94
N LYS A 53 12.20 -7.44 4.79
CA LYS A 53 10.78 -7.81 4.72
C LYS A 53 9.88 -6.91 3.85
N ARG A 54 10.02 -7.04 2.53
CA ARG A 54 8.99 -6.66 1.55
C ARG A 54 7.73 -7.54 1.60
N TRP A 55 7.31 -8.01 2.76
CA TRP A 55 6.05 -8.76 2.84
C TRP A 55 4.82 -7.91 3.22
N PHE A 56 4.99 -6.69 3.64
CA PHE A 56 3.88 -5.74 3.56
C PHE A 56 4.26 -4.76 2.45
N GLY A 57 3.68 -4.96 1.28
CA GLY A 57 3.85 -4.11 0.12
C GLY A 57 3.43 -2.68 0.42
N GLY A 58 4.33 -1.93 1.04
CA GLY A 58 4.25 -0.49 1.00
C GLY A 58 4.32 -0.11 -0.47
N SER A 59 3.29 0.51 -1.00
CA SER A 59 3.25 1.06 -2.36
C SER A 59 4.60 1.74 -2.63
N ALA A 60 5.26 1.36 -3.73
CA ALA A 60 6.49 2.01 -4.16
C ALA A 60 6.27 3.49 -4.51
N ASN A 61 5.05 3.96 -4.51
CA ASN A 61 4.59 5.28 -4.91
C ASN A 61 4.19 6.11 -3.70
N LEU A 62 4.15 7.44 -3.86
CA LEU A 62 3.60 8.34 -2.87
C LEU A 62 2.09 8.11 -2.70
N SER A 63 1.65 8.01 -1.46
CA SER A 63 0.21 8.00 -1.16
C SER A 63 -0.38 9.40 -1.30
N SER A 64 -1.70 9.49 -1.48
CA SER A 64 -2.40 10.79 -1.52
C SER A 64 -2.17 11.63 -0.25
N THR A 65 -2.00 10.99 0.90
CA THR A 65 -1.68 11.66 2.17
C THR A 65 -0.27 12.25 2.15
N GLU A 66 0.71 11.52 1.60
CA GLU A 66 2.09 12.01 1.47
C GLU A 66 2.19 13.13 0.46
N LEU A 67 1.47 13.04 -0.65
CA LEU A 67 1.41 14.10 -1.65
C LEU A 67 0.74 15.37 -1.09
N GLN A 68 -0.29 15.23 -0.24
CA GLN A 68 -0.88 16.34 0.48
C GLN A 68 0.10 16.97 1.48
N LEU A 69 0.79 16.14 2.26
CA LEU A 69 1.79 16.60 3.22
C LEU A 69 2.95 17.32 2.50
N PHE A 70 3.46 16.73 1.42
CA PHE A 70 4.44 17.34 0.53
C PHE A 70 4.00 18.74 0.08
N SER A 71 2.77 18.85 -0.44
CA SER A 71 2.23 20.13 -0.92
C SER A 71 2.15 21.18 0.18
N ARG A 72 1.70 20.79 1.39
CA ARG A 72 1.61 21.70 2.55
C ARG A 72 2.98 22.12 3.06
N GLN A 73 3.92 21.20 3.19
CA GLN A 73 5.26 21.49 3.67
C GLN A 73 6.00 22.41 2.70
N LEU A 74 6.00 22.06 1.40
CA LEU A 74 6.64 22.88 0.38
C LEU A 74 6.02 24.27 0.31
N GLN A 75 4.68 24.37 0.36
CA GLN A 75 3.96 25.65 0.40
C GLN A 75 4.36 26.50 1.61
N ALA A 76 4.46 25.90 2.80
CA ALA A 76 4.83 26.64 4.02
C ALA A 76 6.27 27.16 3.93
N LEU A 77 7.20 26.35 3.43
CA LEU A 77 8.62 26.73 3.28
C LEU A 77 8.79 27.85 2.23
N LEU A 78 8.13 27.74 1.07
CA LEU A 78 8.17 28.77 0.04
C LEU A 78 7.54 30.08 0.52
N ARG A 79 6.43 30.01 1.25
CA ARG A 79 5.80 31.18 1.85
C ARG A 79 6.66 31.85 2.92
N ALA A 80 7.50 31.09 3.62
CA ALA A 80 8.51 31.59 4.54
C ALA A 80 9.72 32.23 3.83
N GLY A 81 9.74 32.24 2.49
CA GLY A 81 10.81 32.82 1.67
C GLY A 81 12.02 31.90 1.43
N LEU A 82 11.91 30.60 1.80
CA LEU A 82 12.99 29.67 1.50
C LEU A 82 13.08 29.40 -0.01
N PRO A 83 14.29 29.44 -0.60
CA PRO A 83 14.50 28.98 -1.97
C PRO A 83 14.07 27.52 -2.14
N ILE A 84 13.47 27.20 -3.28
CA ILE A 84 12.90 25.89 -3.57
C ILE A 84 13.89 24.73 -3.36
N MET A 85 15.13 24.91 -3.74
CA MET A 85 16.20 23.92 -3.55
C MET A 85 16.44 23.60 -2.08
N ARG A 86 16.51 24.64 -1.23
CA ARG A 86 16.67 24.45 0.21
C ARG A 86 15.42 23.84 0.85
N ALA A 87 14.24 24.21 0.37
CA ALA A 87 12.96 23.65 0.85
C ALA A 87 12.88 22.15 0.56
N LEU A 88 13.18 21.72 -0.67
CA LEU A 88 13.18 20.29 -1.04
C LEU A 88 14.27 19.49 -0.31
N GLY A 89 15.47 20.07 -0.16
CA GLY A 89 16.58 19.44 0.59
C GLY A 89 16.20 19.18 2.06
N ALA A 90 15.66 20.19 2.74
CA ALA A 90 15.16 20.04 4.12
C ALA A 90 14.05 18.99 4.26
N MET A 91 13.14 18.92 3.28
CA MET A 91 12.10 17.90 3.23
C MET A 91 12.67 16.50 2.97
N GLN A 92 13.72 16.38 2.17
CA GLN A 92 14.43 15.12 1.91
C GLN A 92 15.09 14.59 3.19
N GLU A 93 15.79 15.45 3.93
CA GLU A 93 16.45 15.09 5.19
C GLU A 93 15.44 14.66 6.27
N SER A 94 14.26 15.27 6.29
CA SER A 94 13.20 14.96 7.24
C SER A 94 12.29 13.81 6.81
N ALA A 95 12.51 13.21 5.64
CA ALA A 95 11.66 12.17 5.07
C ALA A 95 11.73 10.87 5.89
N THR A 96 10.59 10.49 6.50
CA THR A 96 10.49 9.27 7.32
C THR A 96 10.52 7.99 6.47
N ARG A 97 9.99 8.05 5.23
CA ARG A 97 9.95 6.91 4.32
C ARG A 97 11.05 7.01 3.27
N PRO A 98 11.85 5.95 3.08
CA PRO A 98 12.93 5.94 2.08
C PRO A 98 12.43 6.25 0.66
N THR A 99 11.20 5.85 0.33
CA THR A 99 10.58 6.12 -0.99
C THR A 99 10.37 7.62 -1.20
N VAL A 100 9.87 8.34 -0.19
CA VAL A 100 9.68 9.80 -0.24
C VAL A 100 11.03 10.50 -0.38
N GLY A 101 12.01 10.11 0.45
CA GLY A 101 13.37 10.66 0.40
C GLY A 101 14.05 10.47 -0.97
N ARG A 102 13.84 9.31 -1.60
CA ARG A 102 14.34 9.03 -2.95
C ARG A 102 13.71 9.95 -4.00
N VAL A 103 12.40 10.06 -4.01
CA VAL A 103 11.68 10.93 -4.96
C VAL A 103 12.13 12.39 -4.78
N LEU A 104 12.20 12.87 -3.53
CA LEU A 104 12.69 14.23 -3.24
C LEU A 104 14.12 14.45 -3.71
N GLY A 105 15.02 13.47 -3.52
CA GLY A 105 16.40 13.53 -4.01
C GLY A 105 16.48 13.59 -5.53
N GLU A 106 15.64 12.83 -6.25
CA GLU A 106 15.55 12.88 -7.70
C GLU A 106 14.99 14.22 -8.20
N LEU A 107 14.05 14.85 -7.48
CA LEU A 107 13.59 16.21 -7.76
C LEU A 107 14.71 17.21 -7.55
N CYS A 108 15.43 17.19 -6.41
CA CYS A 108 16.57 18.07 -6.13
C CYS A 108 17.62 17.96 -7.24
N SER A 109 18.04 16.73 -7.58
CA SER A 109 19.02 16.50 -8.65
C SER A 109 18.57 17.04 -10.01
N SER A 110 17.27 16.98 -10.32
CA SER A 110 16.72 17.52 -11.56
C SER A 110 16.74 19.04 -11.58
N LEU A 111 16.44 19.69 -10.46
CA LEU A 111 16.50 21.14 -10.31
C LEU A 111 17.93 21.66 -10.32
N ASP A 112 18.91 20.96 -9.72
CA ASP A 112 20.34 21.26 -9.78
C ASP A 112 20.86 21.26 -11.23
N GLN A 113 20.26 20.45 -12.10
CA GLN A 113 20.52 20.43 -13.54
C GLN A 113 19.81 21.56 -14.29
N GLY A 114 19.19 22.51 -13.60
CA GLY A 114 18.49 23.65 -14.19
C GLY A 114 17.12 23.32 -14.80
N ARG A 115 16.53 22.15 -14.47
CA ARG A 115 15.20 21.78 -14.96
C ARG A 115 14.12 22.39 -14.07
N GLU A 116 12.97 22.66 -14.66
CA GLU A 116 11.77 23.09 -13.93
C GLU A 116 11.27 21.97 -13.00
N LEU A 117 10.65 22.34 -11.85
CA LEU A 117 10.06 21.41 -10.90
C LEU A 117 8.97 20.57 -11.56
N SER A 118 8.10 21.20 -12.36
CA SER A 118 7.04 20.52 -13.11
C SER A 118 7.58 19.46 -14.07
N THR A 119 8.70 19.75 -14.73
CA THR A 119 9.39 18.79 -15.62
C THR A 119 10.01 17.64 -14.84
N ALA A 120 10.59 17.92 -13.67
CA ALA A 120 11.12 16.89 -12.77
C ALA A 120 10.00 15.97 -12.27
N MET A 121 8.86 16.54 -11.82
CA MET A 121 7.69 15.77 -11.36
C MET A 121 7.06 14.92 -12.46
N ALA A 122 7.02 15.41 -13.71
CA ALA A 122 6.49 14.66 -14.85
C ALA A 122 7.22 13.33 -15.12
N ARG A 123 8.44 13.17 -14.62
CA ARG A 123 9.22 11.92 -14.72
C ARG A 123 8.74 10.85 -13.72
N HIS A 124 7.91 11.23 -12.76
CA HIS A 124 7.33 10.37 -11.74
C HIS A 124 5.78 10.33 -11.85
N PRO A 125 5.21 9.80 -12.97
CA PRO A 125 3.76 9.83 -13.23
C PRO A 125 2.95 8.97 -12.24
N LYS A 126 3.62 8.07 -11.53
CA LYS A 126 2.99 7.25 -10.47
C LYS A 126 2.86 7.99 -9.15
N ASP A 127 3.71 8.98 -8.91
CA ASP A 127 3.77 9.76 -7.68
C ASP A 127 2.99 11.08 -7.83
N PHE A 128 3.08 11.71 -9.00
CA PHE A 128 2.44 12.99 -9.29
C PHE A 128 1.41 12.85 -10.42
N PRO A 129 0.11 12.97 -10.11
CA PRO A 129 -0.94 12.93 -11.13
C PRO A 129 -0.75 14.02 -12.20
N PRO A 130 -1.16 13.78 -13.45
CA PRO A 130 -0.97 14.76 -14.54
C PRO A 130 -1.55 16.15 -14.24
N LEU A 131 -2.71 16.21 -13.59
CA LEU A 131 -3.32 17.47 -13.17
C LEU A 131 -2.43 18.22 -12.17
N PHE A 132 -1.82 17.50 -11.21
CA PHE A 132 -0.89 18.07 -10.23
C PHE A 132 0.30 18.73 -10.92
N VAL A 133 0.94 18.01 -11.85
CA VAL A 133 2.08 18.50 -12.63
C VAL A 133 1.71 19.73 -13.47
N ALA A 134 0.55 19.69 -14.13
CA ALA A 134 0.08 20.81 -14.94
C ALA A 134 -0.12 22.10 -14.11
N LEU A 135 -0.71 21.98 -12.92
CA LEU A 135 -0.92 23.10 -12.02
C LEU A 135 0.40 23.63 -11.44
N VAL A 136 1.34 22.75 -11.07
CA VAL A 136 2.68 23.16 -10.64
C VAL A 136 3.39 23.95 -11.75
N ARG A 137 3.29 23.50 -13.00
CA ARG A 137 3.85 24.23 -14.16
C ARG A 137 3.31 25.66 -14.27
N VAL A 138 1.99 25.82 -14.13
CA VAL A 138 1.38 27.17 -14.10
C VAL A 138 1.93 27.99 -12.95
N GLY A 139 2.08 27.39 -11.76
CA GLY A 139 2.66 28.05 -10.59
C GLY A 139 4.11 28.51 -10.81
N GLU A 140 4.93 27.68 -11.46
CA GLU A 140 6.32 28.04 -11.83
C GLU A 140 6.38 29.19 -12.81
N GLN A 141 5.59 29.12 -13.90
CA GLN A 141 5.58 30.15 -14.93
C GLN A 141 5.06 31.50 -14.44
N THR A 142 4.14 31.47 -13.48
CA THR A 142 3.55 32.71 -12.90
C THR A 142 4.28 33.19 -11.65
N GLY A 143 5.26 32.43 -11.14
CA GLY A 143 5.96 32.73 -9.87
C GLY A 143 5.08 32.60 -8.62
N ARG A 144 3.91 31.96 -8.74
CA ARG A 144 2.92 31.82 -7.65
C ARG A 144 2.78 30.37 -7.19
N LEU A 145 3.91 29.70 -7.07
CA LEU A 145 3.96 28.26 -6.73
C LEU A 145 3.38 27.98 -5.36
N ASP A 146 3.56 28.88 -4.39
CA ASP A 146 3.01 28.77 -3.04
C ASP A 146 1.48 28.74 -3.03
N GLU A 147 0.83 29.60 -3.84
CA GLU A 147 -0.64 29.64 -3.95
C GLU A 147 -1.17 28.35 -4.63
N ILE A 148 -0.50 27.89 -5.68
CA ILE A 148 -0.89 26.66 -6.39
C ILE A 148 -0.75 25.45 -5.46
N LEU A 149 0.35 25.33 -4.73
CA LEU A 149 0.55 24.25 -3.77
C LEU A 149 -0.51 24.26 -2.65
N LYS A 150 -0.91 25.44 -2.17
CA LYS A 150 -2.00 25.59 -1.21
C LYS A 150 -3.32 25.05 -1.77
N ARG A 151 -3.65 25.39 -3.03
CA ARG A 151 -4.86 24.89 -3.70
C ARG A 151 -4.82 23.39 -3.91
N LEU A 152 -3.65 22.85 -4.33
CA LEU A 152 -3.43 21.41 -4.50
C LEU A 152 -3.58 20.65 -3.19
N ALA A 153 -3.01 21.14 -2.10
CA ALA A 153 -3.16 20.54 -0.78
C ALA A 153 -4.64 20.50 -0.33
N GLY A 154 -5.39 21.58 -0.57
CA GLY A 154 -6.83 21.66 -0.28
C GLY A 154 -7.65 20.70 -1.15
N TRP A 155 -7.32 20.59 -2.44
CA TRP A 155 -7.98 19.66 -3.36
C TRP A 155 -7.74 18.18 -2.94
N LEU A 156 -6.49 17.83 -2.63
CA LEU A 156 -6.15 16.48 -2.15
C LEU A 156 -6.89 16.15 -0.84
N GLU A 157 -6.98 17.12 0.08
CA GLU A 157 -7.73 16.94 1.33
C GLU A 157 -9.22 16.69 1.06
N PHE A 158 -9.82 17.46 0.17
CA PHE A 158 -11.21 17.30 -0.22
C PHE A 158 -11.45 15.93 -0.87
N GLU A 159 -10.58 15.51 -1.78
CA GLU A 159 -10.67 14.21 -2.44
C GLU A 159 -10.60 13.06 -1.42
N MET A 160 -9.65 13.10 -0.50
CA MET A 160 -9.51 12.08 0.55
C MET A 160 -10.74 12.03 1.46
N LYS A 161 -11.21 13.18 1.93
CA LYS A 161 -12.42 13.28 2.77
C LYS A 161 -13.67 12.78 2.03
N THR A 162 -13.79 13.08 0.75
CA THR A 162 -14.92 12.61 -0.07
C THR A 162 -14.88 11.10 -0.22
N ARG A 163 -13.73 10.53 -0.53
CA ARG A 163 -13.53 9.09 -0.62
C ARG A 163 -13.85 8.37 0.69
N GLU A 164 -13.42 8.94 1.82
CA GLU A 164 -13.72 8.40 3.15
C GLU A 164 -15.23 8.47 3.46
N ARG A 165 -15.89 9.59 3.14
CA ARG A 165 -17.34 9.74 3.32
C ARG A 165 -18.12 8.72 2.49
N VAL A 166 -17.76 8.54 1.22
CA VAL A 166 -18.41 7.55 0.35
C VAL A 166 -18.21 6.14 0.90
N ARG A 167 -16.98 5.78 1.29
CA ARG A 167 -16.69 4.48 1.90
C ARG A 167 -17.48 4.24 3.18
N THR A 168 -17.62 5.25 4.02
CA THR A 168 -18.38 5.15 5.27
C THR A 168 -19.87 5.05 4.98
N ALA A 169 -20.41 5.82 4.03
CA ALA A 169 -21.80 5.77 3.64
C ALA A 169 -22.21 4.40 3.05
N LEU A 170 -21.30 3.77 2.30
CA LEU A 170 -21.54 2.46 1.70
C LEU A 170 -21.42 1.29 2.71
N ARG A 171 -20.83 1.51 3.87
CA ARG A 171 -20.64 0.43 4.88
C ARG A 171 -21.97 -0.14 5.35
N TYR A 172 -22.95 0.69 5.67
CA TYR A 172 -24.26 0.24 6.14
C TYR A 172 -25.05 -0.52 5.05
N PRO A 173 -25.24 0.02 3.83
CA PRO A 173 -25.88 -0.73 2.76
C PRO A 173 -25.22 -2.08 2.45
N SER A 174 -23.88 -2.09 2.42
CA SER A 174 -23.13 -3.34 2.18
C SER A 174 -23.42 -4.39 3.26
N PHE A 175 -23.47 -3.99 4.54
CA PHE A 175 -23.79 -4.89 5.63
C PHE A 175 -25.21 -5.46 5.51
N VAL A 176 -26.19 -4.60 5.19
CA VAL A 176 -27.60 -5.03 5.00
C VAL A 176 -27.73 -5.98 3.81
N MET A 177 -27.06 -5.66 2.69
CA MET A 177 -27.05 -6.54 1.51
C MET A 177 -26.45 -7.91 1.79
N ILE A 178 -25.34 -7.97 2.53
CA ILE A 178 -24.72 -9.24 2.94
C ILE A 178 -25.67 -10.02 3.85
N ALA A 179 -26.26 -9.37 4.86
CA ALA A 179 -27.19 -10.04 5.78
C ALA A 179 -28.41 -10.60 5.04
N MET A 180 -28.99 -9.83 4.10
CA MET A 180 -30.11 -10.28 3.25
C MET A 180 -29.70 -11.46 2.36
N ALA A 181 -28.54 -11.40 1.73
CA ALA A 181 -28.02 -12.49 0.90
C ALA A 181 -27.84 -13.78 1.72
N VAL A 182 -27.26 -13.67 2.92
CA VAL A 182 -27.12 -14.82 3.84
C VAL A 182 -28.49 -15.39 4.23
N ALA A 183 -29.46 -14.54 4.58
CA ALA A 183 -30.82 -15.00 4.92
C ALA A 183 -31.49 -15.73 3.75
N LEU A 184 -31.37 -15.20 2.54
CA LEU A 184 -31.88 -15.85 1.32
C LEU A 184 -31.20 -17.20 1.06
N ILE A 185 -29.90 -17.31 1.24
CA ILE A 185 -29.16 -18.58 1.09
C ILE A 185 -29.65 -19.58 2.13
N VAL A 186 -29.80 -19.18 3.39
CA VAL A 186 -30.32 -20.08 4.46
C VAL A 186 -31.70 -20.58 4.13
N VAL A 187 -32.63 -19.72 3.71
CA VAL A 187 -33.97 -20.12 3.31
C VAL A 187 -33.94 -21.08 2.13
N ASN A 188 -33.17 -20.80 1.10
CA ASN A 188 -33.06 -21.63 -0.09
C ASN A 188 -32.43 -23.01 0.18
N VAL A 189 -31.40 -23.08 1.01
CA VAL A 189 -30.66 -24.34 1.25
C VAL A 189 -31.33 -25.20 2.33
N PHE A 190 -31.90 -24.59 3.35
CA PHE A 190 -32.41 -25.35 4.50
C PHE A 190 -33.95 -25.42 4.57
N VAL A 191 -34.67 -24.38 4.19
CA VAL A 191 -36.12 -24.30 4.37
C VAL A 191 -36.84 -24.91 3.16
N ILE A 192 -36.54 -24.45 1.96
CA ILE A 192 -37.24 -24.89 0.75
C ILE A 192 -37.17 -26.41 0.52
N PRO A 193 -36.02 -27.10 0.67
CA PRO A 193 -35.94 -28.54 0.46
C PRO A 193 -36.78 -29.35 1.46
N ARG A 194 -36.90 -28.87 2.72
CA ARG A 194 -37.75 -29.55 3.72
C ARG A 194 -39.20 -29.47 3.38
N PHE A 195 -39.68 -28.31 2.90
CA PHE A 195 -41.07 -28.18 2.44
C PHE A 195 -41.32 -29.02 1.17
N SER A 196 -40.40 -29.02 0.22
CA SER A 196 -40.49 -29.85 -0.99
C SER A 196 -40.63 -31.35 -0.67
N ALA A 197 -39.90 -31.86 0.32
CA ALA A 197 -39.98 -33.24 0.76
C ALA A 197 -41.35 -33.59 1.36
N VAL A 198 -41.94 -32.68 2.15
CA VAL A 198 -43.30 -32.87 2.74
C VAL A 198 -44.37 -32.91 1.64
N TYR A 199 -44.35 -31.99 0.68
CA TYR A 199 -45.32 -31.98 -0.43
C TYR A 199 -45.21 -33.24 -1.30
N LYS A 200 -44.01 -33.69 -1.59
CA LYS A 200 -43.77 -34.96 -2.32
C LYS A 200 -44.34 -36.18 -1.57
N SER A 201 -44.25 -36.20 -0.25
CA SER A 201 -44.82 -37.30 0.58
C SER A 201 -46.32 -37.33 0.57
N MET A 202 -46.97 -36.18 0.43
CA MET A 202 -48.45 -36.06 0.41
C MET A 202 -49.06 -36.29 -0.97
N LYS A 203 -48.24 -36.53 -2.03
CA LYS A 203 -48.67 -36.69 -3.44
C LYS A 203 -49.59 -35.57 -3.95
N VAL A 204 -49.38 -34.35 -3.48
CA VAL A 204 -50.11 -33.15 -3.88
C VAL A 204 -49.28 -32.40 -4.89
N ASP A 205 -49.86 -32.00 -6.02
CA ASP A 205 -49.20 -31.19 -7.00
C ASP A 205 -48.84 -29.83 -6.43
N LEU A 206 -47.59 -29.45 -6.61
CA LEU A 206 -47.03 -28.16 -6.11
C LEU A 206 -47.67 -27.01 -6.90
N PRO A 207 -48.10 -25.93 -6.25
CA PRO A 207 -48.50 -24.71 -6.95
C PRO A 207 -47.40 -24.22 -7.88
N PRO A 208 -47.72 -23.64 -9.06
CA PRO A 208 -46.73 -23.25 -10.06
C PRO A 208 -45.69 -22.24 -9.54
N MET A 209 -46.08 -21.36 -8.62
CA MET A 209 -45.16 -20.43 -7.94
C MET A 209 -44.11 -21.14 -7.08
N THR A 210 -44.49 -22.24 -6.43
CA THR A 210 -43.56 -23.03 -5.62
C THR A 210 -42.58 -23.82 -6.49
N GLN A 211 -42.99 -24.27 -7.65
CA GLN A 211 -42.12 -24.93 -8.64
C GLN A 211 -41.04 -23.96 -9.17
N ILE A 212 -41.39 -22.70 -9.43
CA ILE A 212 -40.45 -21.65 -9.83
C ILE A 212 -39.44 -21.40 -8.72
N LEU A 213 -39.89 -21.29 -7.46
CA LEU A 213 -39.04 -21.10 -6.29
C LEU A 213 -38.03 -22.26 -6.09
N ILE A 214 -38.49 -23.49 -6.27
CA ILE A 214 -37.65 -24.70 -6.16
C ILE A 214 -36.61 -24.71 -7.29
N GLY A 215 -37.02 -24.43 -8.54
CA GLY A 215 -36.07 -24.34 -9.67
C GLY A 215 -35.03 -23.23 -9.50
N MET A 216 -35.39 -22.11 -8.90
CA MET A 216 -34.50 -21.04 -8.56
C MET A 216 -33.51 -21.42 -7.43
N SER A 217 -34.02 -22.19 -6.45
CA SER A 217 -33.21 -22.77 -5.36
C SER A 217 -32.16 -23.75 -5.91
N ASP A 218 -32.58 -24.69 -6.77
CA ASP A 218 -31.70 -25.68 -7.39
C ASP A 218 -30.63 -25.01 -8.26
N PHE A 219 -31.00 -23.93 -8.97
CA PHE A 219 -30.05 -23.12 -9.74
C PHE A 219 -29.00 -22.47 -8.83
N ILE A 220 -29.41 -21.84 -7.72
CA ILE A 220 -28.50 -21.21 -6.76
C ILE A 220 -27.59 -22.25 -6.10
N VAL A 221 -28.11 -23.41 -5.73
CA VAL A 221 -27.33 -24.49 -5.07
C VAL A 221 -26.34 -25.15 -6.05
N ASN A 222 -26.71 -25.35 -7.30
CA ASN A 222 -25.84 -25.96 -8.30
C ASN A 222 -24.81 -24.96 -8.89
N PHE A 223 -25.16 -23.69 -9.00
CA PHE A 223 -24.33 -22.65 -9.62
C PHE A 223 -23.84 -21.60 -8.63
N TRP A 224 -23.76 -21.95 -7.35
CA TRP A 224 -23.30 -21.01 -6.30
C TRP A 224 -21.95 -20.30 -6.61
N PRO A 225 -20.92 -20.96 -7.25
CA PRO A 225 -19.70 -20.26 -7.58
C PRO A 225 -19.89 -19.21 -8.68
N LEU A 226 -20.81 -19.45 -9.61
CA LEU A 226 -21.18 -18.48 -10.67
C LEU A 226 -21.95 -17.27 -10.10
N VAL A 227 -22.83 -17.51 -9.13
CA VAL A 227 -23.57 -16.44 -8.43
C VAL A 227 -22.59 -15.58 -7.62
N LEU A 228 -21.62 -16.19 -6.92
CA LEU A 228 -20.57 -15.45 -6.20
C LEU A 228 -19.67 -14.68 -7.15
N ALA A 229 -19.28 -15.26 -8.28
CA ALA A 229 -18.48 -14.58 -9.29
C ALA A 229 -19.22 -13.37 -9.90
N GLY A 230 -20.53 -13.50 -10.19
CA GLY A 230 -21.39 -12.41 -10.67
C GLY A 230 -21.52 -11.27 -9.65
N CYS A 231 -21.76 -11.61 -8.36
CA CYS A 231 -21.81 -10.62 -7.28
C CYS A 231 -20.45 -9.92 -7.08
N ALA A 232 -19.33 -10.63 -7.15
CA ALA A 232 -18.00 -10.05 -7.04
C ALA A 232 -17.69 -9.08 -8.21
N LEU A 233 -18.15 -9.44 -9.42
CA LEU A 233 -17.98 -8.62 -10.63
C LEU A 233 -18.87 -7.36 -10.61
N ALA A 234 -20.05 -7.43 -10.00
CA ALA A 234 -20.96 -6.30 -9.82
C ALA A 234 -20.51 -5.33 -8.71
N LEU A 235 -19.68 -5.81 -7.78
CA LEU A 235 -19.12 -5.00 -6.67
C LEU A 235 -17.73 -4.41 -7.01
N TRP A 236 -17.14 -4.84 -8.12
CA TRP A 236 -15.84 -4.34 -8.60
C TRP A 236 -16.01 -3.21 -9.60
#